data_2182ce09bef7f0d9850ddfc30968a7cc
#
_entry.id   2182ce09bef7f0d9850ddfc30968a7cc
#
_cell.length_a   1.000
_cell.length_b   1.000
_cell.length_c   1.000
_cell.angle_alpha   90.00
_cell.angle_beta   90.00
_cell.angle_gamma   90.00
#
_symmetry.space_group_name_H-M   'P 1'
#
loop_
_entity.id
_entity.type
_entity.pdbx_description
1 polymer ?
#
loop_
_entity_poly.entity_id
_entity_poly.type
_entity_poly.pdbx_seq_one_letter_code
_entity_poly.pdbx_strand_id
1 'polypeptide(L)'
;MHDQSPPAVRPLWASVADGFYVGSREGTFLGYVDRQVDGAWRAFDAASRSLGDHADHHLAMAAVTAGADADDTVGQQEDAG
;
A
#
# COMPACT_ATOMS: atom_id res chain seq x y z
N MET A 1 -10.97 -3.39 -28.71
CA MET A 1 -10.64 -3.34 -28.31
C MET A 1 -10.11 -3.28 -27.56
N HIS A 2 -9.99 -3.32 -27.34
CA HIS A 2 -9.55 -3.34 -26.71
C HIS A 2 -8.94 -3.03 -25.82
N ASP A 3 -9.65 -2.79 -25.88
CA ASP A 3 -8.84 -2.48 -24.72
C ASP A 3 -7.69 -3.42 -24.52
N GLN A 4 -6.57 -2.96 -24.80
CA GLN A 4 -5.40 -3.81 -24.80
C GLN A 4 -4.54 -3.65 -23.55
N SER A 5 -4.80 -2.66 -22.74
CA SER A 5 -4.02 -2.51 -21.51
C SER A 5 -4.28 -3.67 -20.58
N PRO A 6 -3.26 -4.26 -20.01
CA PRO A 6 -3.51 -5.28 -19.00
C PRO A 6 -4.21 -4.65 -17.81
N PRO A 7 -5.05 -5.40 -17.13
CA PRO A 7 -5.66 -4.87 -15.93
C PRO A 7 -4.58 -4.53 -14.92
N ALA A 8 -4.82 -3.53 -14.13
CA ALA A 8 -3.91 -3.19 -13.07
C ALA A 8 -3.73 -4.39 -12.16
N VAL A 9 -2.50 -4.70 -11.83
CA VAL A 9 -2.22 -5.81 -10.93
C VAL A 9 -2.59 -5.37 -9.52
N ARG A 10 -3.46 -6.14 -8.91
CA ARG A 10 -3.90 -5.83 -7.56
C ARG A 10 -2.86 -6.24 -6.55
N PRO A 11 -2.72 -5.47 -5.49
CA PRO A 11 -1.81 -5.90 -4.44
C PRO A 11 -2.34 -7.15 -3.75
N LEU A 12 -1.43 -7.97 -3.28
CA LEU A 12 -1.75 -9.11 -2.45
C LEU A 12 -1.53 -8.73 -1.00
N TRP A 13 -2.51 -9.02 -0.17
CA TRP A 13 -2.42 -8.72 1.25
C TRP A 13 -2.44 -10.02 2.03
N ALA A 14 -1.41 -10.26 2.80
CA ALA A 14 -1.29 -11.47 3.58
C ALA A 14 -1.41 -11.12 5.06
N SER A 15 -2.28 -11.85 5.76
CA SER A 15 -2.36 -11.75 7.20
C SER A 15 -1.23 -12.59 7.77
N VAL A 16 -0.23 -11.94 8.34
CA VAL A 16 0.93 -12.66 8.88
C VAL A 16 0.83 -12.82 10.38
N ALA A 17 -0.05 -12.06 11.01
CA ALA A 17 -0.37 -12.20 12.42
C ALA A 17 -1.71 -11.51 12.64
N ASP A 18 -2.32 -11.77 13.79
CA ASP A 18 -3.56 -11.10 14.12
C ASP A 18 -3.31 -9.59 14.16
N GLY A 19 -4.08 -8.85 13.38
CA GLY A 19 -3.93 -7.40 13.35
C GLY A 19 -2.72 -6.92 12.56
N PHE A 20 -2.17 -7.74 11.67
CA PHE A 20 -0.97 -7.35 10.93
C PHE A 20 -1.02 -7.94 9.54
N TYR A 21 -1.05 -7.07 8.53
CA TYR A 21 -1.12 -7.47 7.13
C TYR A 21 0.04 -6.87 6.36
N VAL A 22 0.61 -7.65 5.45
CA VAL A 22 1.71 -7.20 4.60
C VAL A 22 1.23 -7.19 3.16
N GLY A 23 1.53 -6.11 2.46
CA GLY A 23 1.12 -5.93 1.07
C GLY A 23 2.28 -6.03 0.11
N SER A 24 2.03 -6.68 -1.02
CA SER A 24 3.01 -6.79 -2.09
C SER A 24 2.30 -6.74 -3.43
N ARG A 25 3.04 -6.47 -4.47
CA ARG A 25 2.52 -6.47 -5.84
C ARG A 25 3.61 -7.01 -6.73
N GLU A 26 3.32 -8.14 -7.39
CA GLU A 26 4.29 -8.79 -8.29
C GLU A 26 5.63 -8.98 -7.61
N GLY A 27 5.59 -9.45 -6.37
CA GLY A 27 6.81 -9.73 -5.62
C GLY A 27 7.48 -8.53 -4.98
N THR A 28 6.94 -7.34 -5.20
CA THR A 28 7.52 -6.13 -4.62
C THR A 28 6.76 -5.77 -3.35
N PHE A 29 7.48 -5.60 -2.26
CA PHE A 29 6.89 -5.22 -0.98
C PHE A 29 6.40 -3.77 -1.07
N LEU A 30 5.13 -3.56 -0.71
CA LEU A 30 4.53 -2.23 -0.78
C LEU A 30 4.47 -1.55 0.59
N GLY A 31 4.32 -2.31 1.64
CA GLY A 31 4.14 -1.76 2.97
C GLY A 31 3.29 -2.69 3.82
N TYR A 32 2.82 -2.18 4.94
CA TYR A 32 2.06 -3.02 5.87
C TYR A 32 1.08 -2.17 6.66
N VAL A 33 0.12 -2.85 7.28
CA VAL A 33 -0.83 -2.20 8.17
C VAL A 33 -0.86 -2.96 9.48
N ASP A 34 -1.01 -2.23 10.58
CA ASP A 34 -0.88 -2.76 11.92
C ASP A 34 -2.00 -2.19 12.78
N ARG A 35 -2.74 -3.07 13.46
CA ARG A 35 -3.81 -2.62 14.33
C ARG A 35 -3.22 -2.08 15.62
N GLN A 36 -3.66 -0.89 16.00
CA GLN A 36 -3.20 -0.21 17.19
C GLN A 36 -4.06 -0.61 18.38
N VAL A 37 -3.60 -0.30 19.57
CA VAL A 37 -4.33 -0.71 20.78
C VAL A 37 -5.72 -0.07 20.86
N ASP A 38 -5.91 1.09 20.26
CA ASP A 38 -7.22 1.75 20.26
C ASP A 38 -8.13 1.26 19.16
N GLY A 39 -7.70 0.27 18.39
CA GLY A 39 -8.53 -0.29 17.31
C GLY A 39 -8.31 0.36 15.97
N ALA A 40 -7.58 1.45 15.89
CA ALA A 40 -7.24 2.04 14.59
C ALA A 40 -6.22 1.18 13.87
N TRP A 41 -6.16 1.34 12.56
CA TRP A 41 -5.21 0.63 11.73
C TRP A 41 -4.19 1.63 11.18
N ARG A 42 -2.94 1.42 11.51
CA ARG A 42 -1.89 2.32 11.05
C ARG A 42 -1.24 1.76 9.81
N ALA A 43 -1.12 2.59 8.78
CA ALA A 43 -0.51 2.20 7.53
C ALA A 43 0.93 2.64 7.49
N PHE A 44 1.79 1.81 6.87
CA PHE A 44 3.21 2.12 6.70
C PHE A 44 3.62 1.81 5.28
N ASP A 45 4.49 2.63 4.74
CA ASP A 45 5.03 2.38 3.40
C ASP A 45 6.19 1.39 3.50
N ALA A 46 6.83 1.10 2.36
CA ALA A 46 7.91 0.11 2.31
C ALA A 46 9.13 0.55 3.10
N ALA A 47 9.26 1.83 3.39
CA ALA A 47 10.35 2.35 4.21
C ALA A 47 9.96 2.47 5.68
N SER A 48 8.78 1.95 6.05
CA SER A 48 8.24 2.00 7.40
C SER A 48 7.89 3.40 7.88
N ARG A 49 7.59 4.29 6.94
CA ARG A 49 7.08 5.60 7.31
C ARG A 49 5.57 5.51 7.48
N SER A 50 5.06 6.17 8.50
CA SER A 50 3.63 6.14 8.78
C SER A 50 2.85 6.91 7.73
N LEU A 51 1.78 6.29 7.26
CA LEU A 51 0.85 6.91 6.32
C LEU A 51 -0.46 7.25 7.00
N GLY A 52 -0.47 7.26 8.33
CA GLY A 52 -1.63 7.66 9.09
C GLY A 52 -2.40 6.50 9.66
N ASP A 53 -3.38 6.83 10.48
CA ASP A 53 -4.25 5.85 11.12
C ASP A 53 -5.61 5.90 10.46
N HIS A 54 -6.25 4.75 10.33
CA HIS A 54 -7.52 4.63 9.60
C HIS A 54 -8.48 3.81 10.42
N ALA A 55 -9.78 3.98 10.12
CA ALA A 55 -10.82 3.34 10.90
C ALA A 55 -10.85 1.83 10.71
N ASP A 56 -10.46 1.35 9.53
CA ASP A 56 -10.44 -0.10 9.29
C ASP A 56 -9.25 -0.45 8.41
N HIS A 57 -9.00 -1.76 8.30
CA HIS A 57 -7.81 -2.21 7.59
C HIS A 57 -7.91 -2.00 6.08
N HIS A 58 -9.10 -2.00 5.51
CA HIS A 58 -9.23 -1.75 4.08
C HIS A 58 -8.81 -0.32 3.73
N LEU A 59 -9.18 0.65 4.56
CA LEU A 59 -8.76 2.03 4.34
C LEU A 59 -7.26 2.18 4.49
N ALA A 60 -6.68 1.49 5.48
CA ALA A 60 -5.24 1.54 5.67
C ALA A 60 -4.51 0.91 4.49
N MET A 61 -5.01 -0.22 3.99
CA MET A 61 -4.42 -0.87 2.83
C MET A 61 -4.48 0.03 1.60
N ALA A 62 -5.59 0.75 1.42
CA ALA A 62 -5.72 1.68 0.31
C ALA A 62 -4.68 2.79 0.42
N ALA A 63 -4.40 3.25 1.63
CA ALA A 63 -3.38 4.28 1.84
C ALA A 63 -1.99 3.79 1.46
N VAL A 64 -1.68 2.53 1.77
CA VAL A 64 -0.39 1.95 1.39
C VAL A 64 -0.26 1.90 -0.12
N THR A 65 -1.30 1.42 -0.80
CA THR A 65 -1.28 1.31 -2.25
C THR A 65 -1.17 2.68 -2.91
N ALA A 66 -1.94 3.65 -2.42
CA ALA A 66 -1.89 5.01 -2.96
C ALA A 66 -0.51 5.63 -2.75
N GLY A 67 0.10 5.38 -1.60
CA GLY A 67 1.43 5.89 -1.34
C GLY A 67 2.47 5.30 -2.27
N ALA A 68 2.38 4.01 -2.55
CA ALA A 68 3.31 3.36 -3.47
C ALA A 68 3.15 3.92 -4.88
N ASP A 69 1.93 4.14 -5.31
CA ASP A 69 1.67 4.70 -6.64
C ASP A 69 2.14 6.14 -6.75
N ALA A 70 1.98 6.91 -5.69
CA ALA A 70 2.43 8.29 -5.67
C ALA A 70 3.96 8.38 -5.73
N ASP A 71 4.65 7.48 -5.04
CA ASP A 71 6.10 7.45 -5.08
C ASP A 71 6.61 7.18 -6.49
N ASP A 72 5.98 6.25 -7.20
CA ASP A 72 6.32 5.99 -8.58
C ASP A 72 6.18 7.23 -9.43
N THR A 73 5.07 7.94 -9.27
CA THR A 73 4.80 9.12 -10.05
C THR A 73 5.81 10.22 -9.76
N VAL A 74 6.14 10.41 -8.50
CA VAL A 74 7.10 11.42 -8.11
C VAL A 74 8.48 11.11 -8.70
N GLY A 75 8.88 9.85 -8.65
CA GLY A 75 10.16 9.46 -9.21
C GLY A 75 10.22 9.74 -10.69
N GLN A 76 9.15 9.47 -11.41
CA GLN A 76 9.13 9.74 -12.84
C GLN A 76 9.21 11.22 -13.13
N GLN A 77 8.56 12.04 -12.34
CA GLN A 77 8.61 13.47 -12.55
C GLN A 77 10.00 14.02 -12.34
N GLU A 78 10.70 13.52 -11.37
CA GLU A 78 12.06 13.98 -11.13
C GLU A 78 12.96 13.66 -12.29
N ASP A 79 12.77 12.50 -12.86
CA ASP A 79 13.58 12.13 -14.00
C ASP A 79 13.33 13.05 -15.17
N ALA A 80 12.11 13.48 -15.34
CA ALA A 80 11.80 14.38 -16.44
C ALA A 80 12.45 15.73 -16.24
N GLY A 81 12.68 16.12 -15.02
CA GLY A 81 13.35 17.37 -14.78
C GLY A 81 14.82 17.26 -15.09
#